data_790713b5636db9e23f17110529fc48a4
#
_entry.id   790713b5636db9e23f17110529fc48a4
#
_cell.length_a   1.000
_cell.length_b   1.000
_cell.length_c   1.000
_cell.angle_alpha   90.00
_cell.angle_beta   90.00
_cell.angle_gamma   90.00
#
_symmetry.space_group_name_H-M   'P 1'
#
loop_
_entity.id
_entity.type
_entity.pdbx_description
1 polymer ?
#
loop_
_entity_poly.entity_id
_entity_poly.type
_entity_poly.pdbx_seq_one_letter_code
_entity_poly.pdbx_strand_id
1 'polypeptide(L)'
;MITSNILAIDLAKNVFQVCKRTAQGQIIFNREVSRNKLKELLIKESVSLVSMEACSSSHYWARYAANQGHHVKVISARIVKQKTDSNDALAIATAAAQEHIHRTRISTPDKQALQSLERVRNLAIAQQTAQSNQIRGLLAEFGIIIPQGLTHLRRHIPLVIEDAENNLPSGFRATLNTLWLHFLIQTEFVDTLNRQLEQEVKADTTCQKLMKLEGVGPIGALGLAVRLGKGDNFSCGREASASIGLTPKQHSSGGKERIGHISKCCADKRLRSTLVARRGKKWRQ
;
A
#
# COMPACT_ATOMS: atom_id res chain seq x y z
N MET A 1 21.02 13.67 -21.57
CA MET A 1 20.94 15.02 -20.96
C MET A 1 19.49 15.49 -20.94
N ILE A 2 19.03 16.05 -19.83
CA ILE A 2 17.68 16.61 -19.75
C ILE A 2 17.65 17.90 -20.57
N THR A 3 16.84 17.91 -21.62
CA THR A 3 16.70 19.04 -22.55
C THR A 3 15.57 20.00 -22.15
N SER A 4 14.76 19.65 -21.14
CA SER A 4 13.60 20.41 -20.69
C SER A 4 13.79 20.96 -19.27
N ASN A 5 13.09 22.04 -18.94
CA ASN A 5 13.02 22.56 -17.57
C ASN A 5 12.42 21.52 -16.63
N ILE A 6 12.82 21.57 -15.36
CA ILE A 6 12.28 20.71 -14.30
C ILE A 6 11.41 21.58 -13.40
N LEU A 7 10.18 21.14 -13.17
CA LEU A 7 9.25 21.67 -12.18
C LEU A 7 9.09 20.64 -11.07
N ALA A 8 9.82 20.80 -9.99
CA ALA A 8 9.76 19.90 -8.84
C ALA A 8 8.73 20.40 -7.83
N ILE A 9 7.90 19.49 -7.36
CA ILE A 9 6.78 19.78 -6.46
C ILE A 9 6.90 18.90 -5.22
N ASP A 10 7.09 19.52 -4.07
CA ASP A 10 6.86 18.85 -2.80
C ASP A 10 5.38 18.96 -2.44
N LEU A 11 4.74 17.78 -2.28
CA LEU A 11 3.30 17.67 -2.14
C LEU A 11 2.89 17.63 -0.67
N ALA A 12 2.31 18.71 -0.20
CA ALA A 12 1.65 18.75 1.10
C ALA A 12 0.10 18.71 0.97
N LYS A 13 -0.60 18.87 2.06
CA LYS A 13 -2.06 18.82 2.08
C LYS A 13 -2.70 20.05 1.44
N ASN A 14 -2.26 21.25 1.80
CA ASN A 14 -2.87 22.51 1.44
C ASN A 14 -1.92 23.45 0.68
N VAL A 15 -0.65 23.44 1.03
CA VAL A 15 0.39 24.28 0.48
C VAL A 15 1.46 23.41 -0.15
N PHE A 16 1.99 23.79 -1.28
CA PHE A 16 2.95 23.02 -2.07
C PHE A 16 4.22 23.85 -2.25
N GLN A 17 5.37 23.26 -1.98
CA GLN A 17 6.64 23.88 -2.34
C GLN A 17 6.96 23.53 -3.79
N VAL A 18 7.20 24.56 -4.61
CA VAL A 18 7.48 24.39 -6.04
C VAL A 18 8.81 25.01 -6.39
N CYS A 19 9.72 24.21 -6.93
CA CYS A 19 11.01 24.64 -7.43
C CYS A 19 11.06 24.47 -8.96
N LYS A 20 11.33 25.57 -9.68
CA LYS A 20 11.58 25.53 -11.13
C LYS A 20 13.06 25.68 -11.38
N ARG A 21 13.62 24.71 -12.14
CA ARG A 21 15.03 24.66 -12.53
C ARG A 21 15.15 24.55 -14.04
N THR A 22 16.09 25.30 -14.64
CA THR A 22 16.39 25.19 -16.08
C THR A 22 17.09 23.87 -16.39
N ALA A 23 17.16 23.51 -17.68
CA ALA A 23 17.95 22.37 -18.15
C ALA A 23 19.43 22.48 -17.77
N GLN A 24 19.99 23.71 -17.69
CA GLN A 24 21.36 24.02 -17.30
C GLN A 24 21.60 23.97 -15.78
N GLY A 25 20.53 23.83 -14.99
CA GLY A 25 20.65 23.67 -13.54
C GLY A 25 20.40 24.95 -12.74
N GLN A 26 20.10 26.07 -13.34
CA GLN A 26 19.78 27.32 -12.63
C GLN A 26 18.38 27.27 -12.03
N ILE A 27 18.24 27.71 -10.78
CA ILE A 27 16.95 27.84 -10.10
C ILE A 27 16.30 29.14 -10.56
N ILE A 28 15.12 29.04 -11.17
CA ILE A 28 14.33 30.22 -11.57
C ILE A 28 13.53 30.74 -10.39
N PHE A 29 12.87 29.83 -9.66
CA PHE A 29 12.20 30.13 -8.39
C PHE A 29 12.08 28.89 -7.52
N ASN A 30 11.94 29.12 -6.22
CA ASN A 30 11.59 28.12 -5.22
C ASN A 30 10.64 28.78 -4.22
N ARG A 31 9.35 28.46 -4.29
CA ARG A 31 8.32 29.17 -3.52
C ARG A 31 7.14 28.27 -3.16
N GLU A 32 6.42 28.67 -2.14
CA GLU A 32 5.15 28.07 -1.77
C GLU A 32 4.01 28.54 -2.67
N VAL A 33 3.11 27.61 -3.01
CA VAL A 33 1.91 27.89 -3.78
C VAL A 33 0.70 27.18 -3.19
N SER A 34 -0.47 27.80 -3.28
CA SER A 34 -1.73 27.16 -2.93
C SER A 34 -2.16 26.13 -3.99
N ARG A 35 -3.12 25.29 -3.65
CA ARG A 35 -3.65 24.26 -4.55
C ARG A 35 -4.15 24.81 -5.89
N ASN A 36 -4.85 25.96 -5.88
CA ASN A 36 -5.35 26.59 -7.09
C ASN A 36 -4.20 27.20 -7.92
N LYS A 37 -3.27 27.87 -7.27
CA LYS A 37 -2.09 28.40 -7.93
C LYS A 37 -1.21 27.33 -8.55
N LEU A 38 -1.12 26.13 -7.93
CA LEU A 38 -0.41 25.01 -8.54
C LEU A 38 -1.09 24.53 -9.83
N LYS A 39 -2.42 24.43 -9.86
CA LYS A 39 -3.16 24.10 -11.08
C LYS A 39 -2.93 25.10 -12.19
N GLU A 40 -3.04 26.39 -11.87
CA GLU A 40 -2.78 27.48 -12.83
C GLU A 40 -1.34 27.45 -13.36
N LEU A 41 -0.38 27.19 -12.48
CA LEU A 41 1.03 27.07 -12.84
C LEU A 41 1.23 25.93 -13.86
N LEU A 42 0.66 24.75 -13.59
CA LEU A 42 0.75 23.59 -14.49
C LEU A 42 0.05 23.81 -15.83
N ILE A 43 -0.98 24.67 -15.90
CA ILE A 43 -1.64 25.03 -17.16
C ILE A 43 -0.80 26.04 -17.97
N LYS A 44 -0.22 27.04 -17.29
CA LYS A 44 0.49 28.16 -17.95
C LYS A 44 1.94 27.82 -18.32
N GLU A 45 2.51 26.81 -17.68
CA GLU A 45 3.92 26.46 -17.86
C GLU A 45 4.13 25.73 -19.20
N SER A 46 5.22 26.05 -19.89
CA SER A 46 5.65 25.30 -21.06
C SER A 46 5.92 23.83 -20.71
N VAL A 47 5.85 22.94 -21.69
CA VAL A 47 6.10 21.50 -21.50
C VAL A 47 7.42 21.30 -20.76
N SER A 48 7.35 20.73 -19.59
CA SER A 48 8.46 20.58 -18.63
C SER A 48 8.45 19.18 -18.02
N LEU A 49 9.56 18.79 -17.40
CA LEU A 49 9.60 17.59 -16.56
C LEU A 49 9.04 17.94 -15.19
N VAL A 50 7.80 17.55 -14.92
CA VAL A 50 7.18 17.68 -13.60
C VAL A 50 7.58 16.53 -12.74
N SER A 51 8.27 16.80 -11.63
CA SER A 51 8.71 15.77 -10.68
C SER A 51 8.13 15.97 -9.30
N MET A 52 7.83 14.86 -8.60
CA MET A 52 7.29 14.87 -7.25
C MET A 52 7.68 13.62 -6.49
N GLU A 53 7.68 13.71 -5.15
CA GLU A 53 7.88 12.55 -4.29
C GLU A 53 6.61 11.69 -4.24
N ALA A 54 6.80 10.37 -4.19
CA ALA A 54 5.71 9.40 -4.04
C ALA A 54 5.05 9.53 -2.67
N CYS A 55 3.88 10.13 -2.62
CA CYS A 55 3.05 10.31 -1.43
C CYS A 55 1.56 10.00 -1.73
N SER A 56 0.68 10.22 -0.79
CA SER A 56 -0.76 9.91 -0.92
C SER A 56 -1.45 10.65 -2.09
N SER A 57 -1.01 11.87 -2.43
CA SER A 57 -1.62 12.68 -3.49
C SER A 57 -0.85 12.66 -4.82
N SER A 58 0.33 12.03 -4.86
CA SER A 58 1.22 12.06 -6.02
C SER A 58 0.60 11.53 -7.31
N HIS A 59 -0.20 10.46 -7.25
CA HIS A 59 -0.86 9.92 -8.43
C HIS A 59 -1.88 10.88 -9.04
N TYR A 60 -2.62 11.62 -8.22
CA TYR A 60 -3.56 12.63 -8.70
C TYR A 60 -2.82 13.76 -9.44
N TRP A 61 -1.80 14.34 -8.80
CA TRP A 61 -1.04 15.44 -9.38
C TRP A 61 -0.22 15.01 -10.59
N ALA A 62 0.29 13.79 -10.58
CA ALA A 62 1.00 13.20 -11.71
C ALA A 62 0.09 13.08 -12.96
N ARG A 63 -1.13 12.57 -12.79
CA ARG A 63 -2.11 12.52 -13.88
C ARG A 63 -2.55 13.90 -14.31
N TYR A 64 -2.75 14.82 -13.36
CA TYR A 64 -3.12 16.19 -13.68
C TYR A 64 -2.05 16.85 -14.55
N ALA A 65 -0.78 16.79 -14.17
CA ALA A 65 0.33 17.33 -14.93
C ALA A 65 0.47 16.67 -16.32
N ALA A 66 0.33 15.34 -16.38
CA ALA A 66 0.38 14.63 -17.66
C ALA A 66 -0.74 15.04 -18.62
N ASN A 67 -1.95 15.29 -18.11
CA ASN A 67 -3.08 15.79 -18.90
C ASN A 67 -2.88 17.24 -19.43
N GLN A 68 -1.96 18.00 -18.80
CA GLN A 68 -1.54 19.32 -19.32
C GLN A 68 -0.36 19.19 -20.32
N GLY A 69 0.03 17.98 -20.71
CA GLY A 69 1.11 17.74 -21.68
C GLY A 69 2.52 17.67 -21.09
N HIS A 70 2.67 17.72 -19.78
CA HIS A 70 4.00 17.61 -19.14
C HIS A 70 4.50 16.16 -19.10
N HIS A 71 5.83 16.03 -19.15
CA HIS A 71 6.48 14.77 -18.79
C HIS A 71 6.49 14.63 -17.27
N VAL A 72 6.14 13.45 -16.74
CA VAL A 72 6.03 13.27 -15.29
C VAL A 72 6.98 12.22 -14.76
N LYS A 73 7.68 12.53 -13.66
CA LYS A 73 8.56 11.62 -12.93
C LYS A 73 8.19 11.62 -11.44
N VAL A 74 7.55 10.55 -10.97
CA VAL A 74 7.31 10.33 -9.54
C VAL A 74 8.50 9.57 -8.95
N ILE A 75 9.11 10.10 -7.89
CA ILE A 75 10.34 9.59 -7.29
C ILE A 75 10.01 8.95 -5.94
N SER A 76 10.61 7.80 -5.64
CA SER A 76 10.42 7.16 -4.33
C SER A 76 11.01 8.01 -3.21
N ALA A 77 10.26 8.21 -2.12
CA ALA A 77 10.68 8.93 -0.92
C ALA A 77 12.03 8.46 -0.33
N ARG A 78 12.42 7.21 -0.58
CA ARG A 78 13.71 6.66 -0.11
C ARG A 78 14.93 7.24 -0.82
N ILE A 79 14.74 7.82 -1.99
CA ILE A 79 15.81 8.38 -2.82
C ILE A 79 16.05 9.84 -2.46
N VAL A 80 15.00 10.55 -2.04
CA VAL A 80 15.05 11.93 -1.58
C VAL A 80 15.49 11.95 -0.11
N LYS A 81 16.79 11.83 0.15
CA LYS A 81 17.33 11.55 1.49
C LYS A 81 17.64 12.75 2.37
N GLN A 82 17.64 13.98 1.86
CA GLN A 82 17.99 15.18 2.65
C GLN A 82 16.79 16.10 2.74
N LYS A 83 16.08 16.05 3.86
CA LYS A 83 14.87 16.82 4.11
C LYS A 83 15.15 17.99 5.06
N THR A 84 14.98 19.19 4.55
CA THR A 84 14.68 20.41 5.30
C THR A 84 13.63 21.16 4.48
N ASP A 85 12.59 21.69 5.11
CA ASP A 85 11.35 22.16 4.45
C ASP A 85 11.53 23.06 3.21
N SER A 86 12.51 23.96 3.19
CA SER A 86 12.81 24.78 2.01
C SER A 86 13.64 24.05 0.93
N ASN A 87 14.28 22.93 1.27
CA ASN A 87 15.16 22.18 0.38
C ASN A 87 14.48 20.95 -0.26
N ASP A 88 13.26 20.59 0.16
CA ASP A 88 12.60 19.37 -0.31
C ASP A 88 12.26 19.41 -1.80
N ALA A 89 11.69 20.50 -2.28
CA ALA A 89 11.45 20.68 -3.72
C ALA A 89 12.76 20.75 -4.53
N LEU A 90 13.81 21.36 -3.98
CA LEU A 90 15.13 21.38 -4.62
C LEU A 90 15.78 19.99 -4.65
N ALA A 91 15.67 19.23 -3.58
CA ALA A 91 16.13 17.83 -3.52
C ALA A 91 15.40 16.96 -4.53
N ILE A 92 14.08 17.14 -4.69
CA ILE A 92 13.28 16.47 -5.72
C ILE A 92 13.77 16.88 -7.12
N ALA A 93 14.04 18.17 -7.37
CA ALA A 93 14.56 18.65 -8.65
C ALA A 93 15.92 18.04 -8.99
N THR A 94 16.80 17.96 -8.01
CA THR A 94 18.14 17.35 -8.15
C THR A 94 18.05 15.84 -8.42
N ALA A 95 17.20 15.13 -7.71
CA ALA A 95 16.95 13.72 -7.94
C ALA A 95 16.30 13.47 -9.32
N ALA A 96 15.38 14.34 -9.74
CA ALA A 96 14.73 14.23 -11.06
C ALA A 96 15.71 14.35 -12.22
N ALA A 97 16.78 15.14 -12.04
CA ALA A 97 17.82 15.34 -13.04
C ALA A 97 18.72 14.10 -13.25
N GLN A 98 18.69 13.13 -12.34
CA GLN A 98 19.51 11.92 -12.47
C GLN A 98 18.79 10.86 -13.32
N GLU A 99 19.46 10.36 -14.37
CA GLU A 99 18.88 9.39 -15.32
C GLU A 99 18.65 8.02 -14.71
N HIS A 100 19.52 7.59 -13.80
CA HIS A 100 19.44 6.27 -13.16
C HIS A 100 18.36 6.13 -12.07
N ILE A 101 17.68 7.23 -11.72
CA ILE A 101 16.59 7.16 -10.75
C ILE A 101 15.32 6.62 -11.41
N HIS A 102 14.92 5.43 -10.97
CA HIS A 102 13.71 4.78 -11.46
C HIS A 102 12.44 5.57 -11.12
N ARG A 103 11.54 5.61 -12.08
CA ARG A 103 10.22 6.25 -11.95
C ARG A 103 9.28 5.33 -11.17
N THR A 104 8.58 5.88 -10.21
CA THR A 104 7.43 5.19 -9.63
C THR A 104 6.28 5.23 -10.65
N ARG A 105 5.62 4.10 -10.86
CA ARG A 105 4.48 4.02 -11.78
C ARG A 105 3.33 4.89 -11.31
N ILE A 106 2.75 5.66 -12.23
CA ILE A 106 1.53 6.42 -12.00
C ILE A 106 0.34 5.47 -12.16
N SER A 107 -0.42 5.26 -11.10
CA SER A 107 -1.60 4.42 -11.13
C SER A 107 -2.78 5.13 -11.79
N THR A 108 -3.55 4.38 -12.60
CA THR A 108 -4.84 4.85 -13.11
C THR A 108 -5.87 4.94 -11.98
N PRO A 109 -6.97 5.72 -12.14
CA PRO A 109 -8.03 5.78 -11.15
C PRO A 109 -8.58 4.40 -10.77
N ASP A 110 -8.82 3.52 -11.75
CA ASP A 110 -9.35 2.17 -11.51
C ASP A 110 -8.39 1.33 -10.66
N LYS A 111 -7.08 1.38 -10.96
CA LYS A 111 -6.07 0.69 -10.14
C LYS A 111 -5.95 1.26 -8.73
N GLN A 112 -6.15 2.57 -8.57
CA GLN A 112 -6.20 3.17 -7.24
C GLN A 112 -7.46 2.75 -6.48
N ALA A 113 -8.60 2.60 -7.16
CA ALA A 113 -9.83 2.08 -6.57
C ALA A 113 -9.64 0.64 -6.06
N LEU A 114 -9.04 -0.23 -6.87
CA LEU A 114 -8.70 -1.60 -6.47
C LEU A 114 -7.74 -1.65 -5.28
N GLN A 115 -6.72 -0.80 -5.28
CA GLN A 115 -5.79 -0.68 -4.14
C GLN A 115 -6.49 -0.17 -2.88
N SER A 116 -7.47 0.72 -3.04
CA SER A 116 -8.27 1.22 -1.91
C SER A 116 -9.16 0.13 -1.35
N LEU A 117 -9.83 -0.65 -2.20
CA LEU A 117 -10.63 -1.81 -1.79
C LEU A 117 -9.78 -2.81 -0.98
N GLU A 118 -8.58 -3.14 -1.48
CA GLU A 118 -7.65 -4.02 -0.76
C GLU A 118 -7.26 -3.45 0.62
N ARG A 119 -6.96 -2.16 0.70
CA ARG A 119 -6.59 -1.50 1.97
C ARG A 119 -7.74 -1.51 2.98
N VAL A 120 -8.94 -1.16 2.55
CA VAL A 120 -10.14 -1.16 3.40
C VAL A 120 -10.43 -2.57 3.91
N ARG A 121 -10.41 -3.57 3.03
CA ARG A 121 -10.59 -4.98 3.38
C ARG A 121 -9.54 -5.45 4.41
N ASN A 122 -8.29 -5.09 4.18
CA ASN A 122 -7.21 -5.49 5.08
C ASN A 122 -7.36 -4.89 6.48
N LEU A 123 -7.81 -3.64 6.59
CA LEU A 123 -8.10 -3.00 7.87
C LEU A 123 -9.29 -3.70 8.55
N ALA A 124 -10.37 -3.95 7.82
CA ALA A 124 -11.56 -4.63 8.35
C ALA A 124 -11.21 -6.04 8.92
N ILE A 125 -10.38 -6.81 8.23
CA ILE A 125 -9.91 -8.12 8.74
C ILE A 125 -9.04 -7.96 9.99
N ALA A 126 -8.18 -6.95 10.06
CA ALA A 126 -7.37 -6.69 11.25
C ALA A 126 -8.26 -6.33 12.45
N GLN A 127 -9.27 -5.50 12.24
CA GLN A 127 -10.26 -5.14 13.26
C GLN A 127 -11.08 -6.35 13.73
N GLN A 128 -11.57 -7.18 12.79
CA GLN A 128 -12.27 -8.43 13.11
C GLN A 128 -11.40 -9.37 13.95
N THR A 129 -10.12 -9.50 13.60
CA THR A 129 -9.16 -10.31 14.36
C THR A 129 -8.94 -9.76 15.76
N ALA A 130 -8.74 -8.45 15.88
CA ALA A 130 -8.55 -7.79 17.17
C ALA A 130 -9.79 -7.99 18.08
N GLN A 131 -10.98 -7.75 17.54
CA GLN A 131 -12.22 -7.94 18.30
C GLN A 131 -12.47 -9.38 18.69
N SER A 132 -12.18 -10.34 17.80
CA SER A 132 -12.30 -11.76 18.13
C SER A 132 -11.36 -12.20 19.26
N ASN A 133 -10.16 -11.62 19.33
CA ASN A 133 -9.21 -11.86 20.41
C ASN A 133 -9.66 -11.16 21.70
N GLN A 134 -10.20 -9.96 21.61
CA GLN A 134 -10.77 -9.24 22.75
C GLN A 134 -11.91 -10.03 23.41
N ILE A 135 -12.86 -10.53 22.62
CA ILE A 135 -13.97 -11.33 23.15
C ILE A 135 -13.43 -12.58 23.89
N ARG A 136 -12.46 -13.29 23.30
CA ARG A 136 -11.83 -14.44 23.97
C ARG A 136 -11.10 -14.09 25.24
N GLY A 137 -10.35 -12.96 25.23
CA GLY A 137 -9.63 -12.49 26.41
C GLY A 137 -10.57 -12.16 27.55
N LEU A 138 -11.64 -11.41 27.28
CA LEU A 138 -12.65 -11.05 28.27
C LEU A 138 -13.36 -12.27 28.85
N LEU A 139 -13.71 -13.26 28.02
CA LEU A 139 -14.34 -14.51 28.50
C LEU A 139 -13.39 -15.36 29.32
N ALA A 140 -12.10 -15.37 28.99
CA ALA A 140 -11.10 -16.11 29.76
C ALA A 140 -10.96 -15.59 31.21
N GLU A 141 -11.18 -14.29 31.45
CA GLU A 141 -11.20 -13.71 32.80
C GLU A 141 -12.33 -14.29 33.68
N PHE A 142 -13.39 -14.83 33.05
CA PHE A 142 -14.49 -15.53 33.73
C PHE A 142 -14.37 -17.07 33.63
N GLY A 143 -13.19 -17.59 33.24
CA GLY A 143 -12.95 -19.02 33.11
C GLY A 143 -13.53 -19.69 31.88
N ILE A 144 -14.13 -18.94 30.95
CA ILE A 144 -14.72 -19.45 29.70
C ILE A 144 -13.69 -19.41 28.58
N ILE A 145 -13.24 -20.57 28.13
CA ILE A 145 -12.20 -20.70 27.11
C ILE A 145 -12.82 -21.10 25.77
N ILE A 146 -12.66 -20.24 24.76
CA ILE A 146 -13.09 -20.52 23.38
C ILE A 146 -11.87 -20.79 22.49
N PRO A 147 -11.85 -21.93 21.76
CA PRO A 147 -10.76 -22.25 20.84
C PRO A 147 -10.53 -21.20 19.76
N GLN A 148 -9.33 -21.18 19.18
CA GLN A 148 -8.99 -20.26 18.09
C GLN A 148 -9.82 -20.55 16.84
N GLY A 149 -10.10 -19.49 16.05
CA GLY A 149 -10.85 -19.53 14.80
C GLY A 149 -12.23 -18.88 14.92
N LEU A 150 -12.67 -18.27 13.83
CA LEU A 150 -13.95 -17.56 13.77
C LEU A 150 -15.15 -18.53 13.87
N THR A 151 -15.01 -19.74 13.37
CA THR A 151 -16.05 -20.79 13.42
C THR A 151 -16.37 -21.15 14.87
N HIS A 152 -15.33 -21.32 15.72
CA HIS A 152 -15.53 -21.61 17.13
C HIS A 152 -16.20 -20.45 17.86
N LEU A 153 -15.79 -19.22 17.55
CA LEU A 153 -16.39 -18.02 18.14
C LEU A 153 -17.89 -17.95 17.79
N ARG A 154 -18.23 -18.11 16.51
CA ARG A 154 -19.63 -18.08 16.04
C ARG A 154 -20.51 -19.14 16.69
N ARG A 155 -19.95 -20.32 16.95
CA ARG A 155 -20.69 -21.43 17.58
C ARG A 155 -20.90 -21.22 19.08
N HIS A 156 -19.89 -20.73 19.80
CA HIS A 156 -19.91 -20.73 21.26
C HIS A 156 -20.49 -19.45 21.87
N ILE A 157 -20.30 -18.28 21.24
CA ILE A 157 -20.75 -17.00 21.85
C ILE A 157 -22.26 -16.96 22.10
N PRO A 158 -23.14 -17.35 21.16
CA PRO A 158 -24.57 -17.39 21.44
C PRO A 158 -24.91 -18.27 22.65
N LEU A 159 -24.31 -19.47 22.71
CA LEU A 159 -24.52 -20.39 23.83
C LEU A 159 -24.08 -19.81 25.18
N VAL A 160 -22.93 -19.12 25.21
CA VAL A 160 -22.43 -18.47 26.42
C VAL A 160 -23.33 -17.30 26.85
N ILE A 161 -23.93 -16.56 25.92
CA ILE A 161 -24.84 -15.46 26.24
C ILE A 161 -26.16 -15.99 26.82
N GLU A 162 -26.66 -17.12 26.29
CA GLU A 162 -27.94 -17.74 26.70
C GLU A 162 -27.84 -18.57 28.00
N ASP A 163 -26.66 -19.10 28.31
CA ASP A 163 -26.43 -19.92 29.48
C ASP A 163 -26.56 -19.11 30.79
N ALA A 164 -27.61 -19.38 31.55
CA ALA A 164 -27.86 -18.74 32.83
C ALA A 164 -26.98 -19.27 33.98
N GLU A 165 -26.42 -20.48 33.82
CA GLU A 165 -25.66 -21.19 34.88
C GLU A 165 -24.15 -20.83 34.84
N ASN A 166 -23.66 -20.10 33.86
CA ASN A 166 -22.23 -19.80 33.70
C ASN A 166 -21.71 -18.67 34.62
N ASN A 167 -22.53 -18.22 35.57
CA ASN A 167 -22.20 -17.21 36.59
C ASN A 167 -21.63 -15.86 36.02
N LEU A 168 -21.87 -15.54 34.75
CA LEU A 168 -21.48 -14.25 34.20
C LEU A 168 -22.32 -13.11 34.79
N PRO A 169 -21.70 -12.02 35.28
CA PRO A 169 -22.44 -10.85 35.76
C PRO A 169 -23.35 -10.30 34.65
N SER A 170 -24.57 -9.88 35.01
CA SER A 170 -25.56 -9.37 34.07
C SER A 170 -25.03 -8.20 33.21
N GLY A 171 -24.28 -7.28 33.81
CA GLY A 171 -23.63 -6.17 33.09
C GLY A 171 -22.58 -6.64 32.07
N PHE A 172 -21.82 -7.68 32.40
CA PHE A 172 -20.85 -8.25 31.47
C PHE A 172 -21.57 -8.98 30.32
N ARG A 173 -22.63 -9.74 30.61
CA ARG A 173 -23.45 -10.43 29.62
C ARG A 173 -24.04 -9.45 28.61
N ALA A 174 -24.55 -8.29 29.06
CA ALA A 174 -25.04 -7.22 28.19
C ALA A 174 -23.93 -6.64 27.31
N THR A 175 -22.75 -6.40 27.89
CA THR A 175 -21.56 -5.93 27.14
C THR A 175 -21.10 -6.94 26.10
N LEU A 176 -21.05 -8.23 26.47
CA LEU A 176 -20.69 -9.33 25.56
C LEU A 176 -21.65 -9.40 24.38
N ASN A 177 -22.97 -9.28 24.63
CA ASN A 177 -23.97 -9.28 23.58
C ASN A 177 -23.77 -8.09 22.63
N THR A 178 -23.49 -6.89 23.13
CA THR A 178 -23.19 -5.69 22.32
C THR A 178 -21.93 -5.93 21.46
N LEU A 179 -20.86 -6.45 22.04
CA LEU A 179 -19.63 -6.79 21.30
C LEU A 179 -19.90 -7.84 20.24
N TRP A 180 -20.73 -8.83 20.54
CA TRP A 180 -21.09 -9.88 19.62
C TRP A 180 -21.86 -9.38 18.40
N LEU A 181 -22.88 -8.55 18.61
CA LEU A 181 -23.65 -7.91 17.53
C LEU A 181 -22.74 -7.06 16.64
N HIS A 182 -21.86 -6.28 17.23
CA HIS A 182 -20.87 -5.51 16.45
C HIS A 182 -19.92 -6.42 15.65
N PHE A 183 -19.48 -7.53 16.23
CA PHE A 183 -18.65 -8.53 15.54
C PHE A 183 -19.35 -9.16 14.33
N LEU A 184 -20.65 -9.43 14.42
CA LEU A 184 -21.46 -9.96 13.31
C LEU A 184 -21.54 -8.94 12.16
N ILE A 185 -21.81 -7.66 12.47
CA ILE A 185 -21.83 -6.57 11.47
C ILE A 185 -20.46 -6.44 10.78
N GLN A 186 -19.39 -6.49 11.56
CA GLN A 186 -18.02 -6.42 11.01
C GLN A 186 -17.70 -7.62 10.12
N THR A 187 -18.21 -8.79 10.46
CA THR A 187 -18.04 -10.01 9.65
C THR A 187 -18.74 -9.89 8.30
N GLU A 188 -20.00 -9.42 8.29
CA GLU A 188 -20.76 -9.16 7.07
C GLU A 188 -20.05 -8.13 6.17
N PHE A 189 -19.50 -7.09 6.78
CA PHE A 189 -18.70 -6.09 6.07
C PHE A 189 -17.47 -6.69 5.39
N VAL A 190 -16.72 -7.55 6.09
CA VAL A 190 -15.57 -8.28 5.52
C VAL A 190 -16.01 -9.19 4.37
N ASP A 191 -17.13 -9.89 4.51
CA ASP A 191 -17.65 -10.79 3.48
C ASP A 191 -18.11 -10.01 2.23
N THR A 192 -18.68 -8.83 2.43
CA THR A 192 -19.04 -7.91 1.32
C THR A 192 -17.80 -7.44 0.57
N LEU A 193 -16.74 -7.01 1.28
CA LEU A 193 -15.49 -6.60 0.66
C LEU A 193 -14.78 -7.76 -0.07
N ASN A 194 -14.89 -8.98 0.44
CA ASN A 194 -14.37 -10.18 -0.23
C ASN A 194 -15.08 -10.43 -1.56
N ARG A 195 -16.43 -10.36 -1.57
CA ARG A 195 -17.23 -10.51 -2.79
C ARG A 195 -16.91 -9.46 -3.85
N GLN A 196 -16.79 -8.19 -3.44
CA GLN A 196 -16.39 -7.10 -4.33
C GLN A 196 -15.00 -7.35 -4.92
N LEU A 197 -14.02 -7.71 -4.09
CA LEU A 197 -12.67 -8.00 -4.54
C LEU A 197 -12.64 -9.17 -5.54
N GLU A 198 -13.40 -10.23 -5.31
CA GLU A 198 -13.49 -11.36 -6.23
C GLU A 198 -14.10 -10.97 -7.58
N GLN A 199 -15.12 -10.11 -7.60
CA GLN A 199 -15.72 -9.58 -8.82
C GLN A 199 -14.71 -8.78 -9.64
N GLU A 200 -13.99 -7.86 -9.00
CA GLU A 200 -12.97 -7.04 -9.65
C GLU A 200 -11.80 -7.90 -10.20
N VAL A 201 -11.36 -8.90 -9.43
CA VAL A 201 -10.31 -9.81 -9.87
C VAL A 201 -10.75 -10.66 -11.07
N LYS A 202 -12.03 -11.07 -11.12
CA LYS A 202 -12.59 -11.79 -12.26
C LYS A 202 -12.71 -10.93 -13.52
N ALA A 203 -12.91 -9.62 -13.38
CA ALA A 203 -12.98 -8.69 -14.49
C ALA A 203 -11.61 -8.28 -15.04
N ASP A 204 -10.54 -8.32 -14.22
CA ASP A 204 -9.18 -7.92 -14.61
C ASP A 204 -8.43 -9.06 -15.31
N THR A 205 -8.12 -8.87 -16.60
CA THR A 205 -7.39 -9.87 -17.43
C THR A 205 -5.98 -10.16 -16.91
N THR A 206 -5.32 -9.19 -16.26
CA THR A 206 -4.00 -9.39 -15.66
C THR A 206 -4.10 -10.30 -14.44
N CYS A 207 -5.09 -10.08 -13.60
CA CYS A 207 -5.37 -10.94 -12.45
C CYS A 207 -5.70 -12.37 -12.89
N GLN A 208 -6.50 -12.54 -13.95
CA GLN A 208 -6.82 -13.87 -14.50
C GLN A 208 -5.56 -14.62 -14.99
N LYS A 209 -4.66 -13.91 -15.67
CA LYS A 209 -3.37 -14.50 -16.09
C LYS A 209 -2.51 -14.90 -14.89
N LEU A 210 -2.46 -14.05 -13.85
CA LEU A 210 -1.68 -14.32 -12.65
C LEU A 210 -2.24 -15.49 -11.83
N MET A 211 -3.57 -15.67 -11.82
CA MET A 211 -4.20 -16.81 -11.13
C MET A 211 -3.90 -18.17 -11.79
N LYS A 212 -3.42 -18.21 -13.03
CA LYS A 212 -2.92 -19.45 -13.64
C LYS A 212 -1.61 -19.93 -13.03
N LEU A 213 -0.90 -19.06 -12.32
CA LEU A 213 0.33 -19.43 -11.62
C LEU A 213 -0.02 -20.21 -10.36
N GLU A 214 0.67 -21.33 -10.17
CA GLU A 214 0.47 -22.18 -9.00
C GLU A 214 0.71 -21.40 -7.70
N GLY A 215 -0.23 -21.49 -6.76
CA GLY A 215 -0.17 -20.80 -5.48
C GLY A 215 -0.61 -19.32 -5.51
N VAL A 216 -1.00 -18.76 -6.66
CA VAL A 216 -1.55 -17.40 -6.75
C VAL A 216 -3.08 -17.45 -6.75
N GLY A 217 -3.70 -17.05 -5.66
CA GLY A 217 -5.16 -16.88 -5.58
C GLY A 217 -5.58 -15.43 -5.81
N PRO A 218 -6.89 -15.11 -5.74
CA PRO A 218 -7.42 -13.77 -6.05
C PRO A 218 -6.69 -12.63 -5.36
N ILE A 219 -6.46 -12.73 -4.06
CA ILE A 219 -5.75 -11.70 -3.26
C ILE A 219 -4.29 -11.53 -3.72
N GLY A 220 -3.61 -12.65 -4.00
CA GLY A 220 -2.23 -12.62 -4.49
C GLY A 220 -2.15 -12.05 -5.90
N ALA A 221 -3.08 -12.41 -6.77
CA ALA A 221 -3.17 -11.90 -8.13
C ALA A 221 -3.41 -10.38 -8.14
N LEU A 222 -4.35 -9.90 -7.33
CA LEU A 222 -4.63 -8.47 -7.19
C LEU A 222 -3.39 -7.71 -6.68
N GLY A 223 -2.78 -8.17 -5.59
CA GLY A 223 -1.58 -7.53 -5.02
C GLY A 223 -0.43 -7.48 -6.04
N LEU A 224 -0.22 -8.53 -6.81
CA LEU A 224 0.77 -8.56 -7.91
C LEU A 224 0.40 -7.59 -9.02
N ALA A 225 -0.86 -7.60 -9.49
CA ALA A 225 -1.32 -6.72 -10.56
C ALA A 225 -1.22 -5.25 -10.18
N VAL A 226 -1.57 -4.89 -8.95
CA VAL A 226 -1.44 -3.54 -8.41
C VAL A 226 0.02 -3.12 -8.30
N ARG A 227 0.89 -4.00 -7.81
CA ARG A 227 2.30 -3.68 -7.54
C ARG A 227 3.18 -3.70 -8.79
N LEU A 228 3.07 -4.75 -9.59
CA LEU A 228 3.92 -4.95 -10.76
C LEU A 228 3.29 -4.39 -12.05
N GLY A 229 1.97 -4.31 -12.11
CA GLY A 229 1.26 -3.91 -13.31
C GLY A 229 1.54 -4.87 -14.48
N LYS A 230 1.93 -4.30 -15.63
CA LYS A 230 2.34 -5.09 -16.80
C LYS A 230 3.83 -5.49 -16.78
N GLY A 231 4.57 -5.05 -15.77
CA GLY A 231 6.01 -5.32 -15.66
C GLY A 231 6.91 -4.32 -16.38
N ASP A 232 6.35 -3.35 -17.10
CA ASP A 232 7.06 -2.41 -17.98
C ASP A 232 8.09 -1.51 -17.27
N ASN A 233 8.01 -1.42 -15.95
CA ASN A 233 8.92 -0.59 -15.14
C ASN A 233 10.11 -1.37 -14.57
N PHE A 234 10.26 -2.63 -14.91
CA PHE A 234 11.33 -3.49 -14.43
C PHE A 234 12.15 -3.99 -15.61
N SER A 235 13.47 -3.85 -15.54
CA SER A 235 14.38 -4.36 -16.57
C SER A 235 14.49 -5.88 -16.52
N CYS A 236 14.27 -6.47 -15.35
CA CYS A 236 14.34 -7.93 -15.14
C CYS A 236 13.49 -8.40 -13.95
N GLY A 237 13.27 -9.71 -13.86
CA GLY A 237 12.51 -10.34 -12.78
C GLY A 237 13.13 -10.12 -11.38
N ARG A 238 14.45 -9.91 -11.28
CA ARG A 238 15.14 -9.61 -10.01
C ARG A 238 14.70 -8.26 -9.46
N GLU A 239 14.55 -7.23 -10.29
CA GLU A 239 14.04 -5.92 -9.88
C GLU A 239 12.58 -6.00 -9.43
N ALA A 240 11.75 -6.72 -10.16
CA ALA A 240 10.37 -6.98 -9.76
C ALA A 240 10.30 -7.68 -8.39
N SER A 241 11.11 -8.72 -8.18
CA SER A 241 11.22 -9.42 -6.90
C SER A 241 11.71 -8.52 -5.76
N ALA A 242 12.70 -7.65 -6.03
CA ALA A 242 13.20 -6.68 -5.07
C ALA A 242 12.12 -5.65 -4.68
N SER A 243 11.30 -5.21 -5.64
CA SER A 243 10.20 -4.27 -5.40
C SER A 243 9.13 -4.82 -4.46
N ILE A 244 8.94 -6.14 -4.46
CA ILE A 244 8.02 -6.86 -3.56
C ILE A 244 8.71 -7.24 -2.24
N GLY A 245 10.05 -7.11 -2.15
CA GLY A 245 10.84 -7.46 -0.97
C GLY A 245 11.07 -8.97 -0.83
N LEU A 246 11.17 -9.69 -1.94
CA LEU A 246 11.49 -11.11 -1.97
C LEU A 246 13.00 -11.38 -2.07
N THR A 247 13.81 -10.36 -2.29
CA THR A 247 15.27 -10.50 -2.33
C THR A 247 15.87 -10.37 -0.94
N PRO A 248 16.84 -11.22 -0.57
CA PRO A 248 17.57 -11.09 0.67
C PRO A 248 18.45 -9.83 0.65
N LYS A 249 18.75 -9.30 1.84
CA LYS A 249 19.75 -8.25 1.98
C LYS A 249 21.14 -8.85 1.73
N GLN A 250 21.93 -8.16 0.93
CA GLN A 250 23.32 -8.53 0.70
C GLN A 250 24.24 -7.47 1.32
N HIS A 251 25.20 -7.91 2.10
CA HIS A 251 26.25 -7.11 2.71
C HIS A 251 27.60 -7.74 2.30
N SER A 252 28.03 -7.47 1.08
CA SER A 252 29.28 -7.99 0.56
C SER A 252 30.34 -6.89 0.58
N SER A 253 31.49 -7.17 1.18
CA SER A 253 32.66 -6.29 1.19
C SER A 253 33.94 -7.12 1.12
N GLY A 254 34.96 -6.63 0.41
CA GLY A 254 36.26 -7.26 0.34
C GLY A 254 36.24 -8.70 -0.24
N GLY A 255 35.41 -8.97 -1.23
CA GLY A 255 35.32 -10.30 -1.86
C GLY A 255 34.56 -11.36 -1.05
N LYS A 256 34.05 -11.02 0.15
CA LYS A 256 33.24 -11.94 0.97
C LYS A 256 31.75 -11.64 0.78
N GLU A 257 31.02 -12.60 0.23
CA GLU A 257 29.56 -12.51 0.11
C GLU A 257 28.90 -12.84 1.45
N ARG A 258 28.08 -11.90 1.94
CA ARG A 258 27.21 -12.10 3.11
C ARG A 258 25.77 -11.87 2.69
N ILE A 259 25.04 -12.97 2.50
CA ILE A 259 23.60 -12.95 2.19
C ILE A 259 22.84 -13.03 3.51
N GLY A 260 22.08 -11.98 3.82
CA GLY A 260 21.23 -11.90 5.00
C GLY A 260 19.80 -12.36 4.72
N HIS A 261 18.93 -12.21 5.72
CA HIS A 261 17.51 -12.55 5.59
C HIS A 261 16.75 -11.55 4.72
N ILE A 262 15.60 -11.97 4.19
CA ILE A 262 14.64 -11.09 3.52
C ILE A 262 14.21 -10.00 4.51
N SER A 263 14.31 -8.74 4.10
CA SER A 263 14.02 -7.59 4.97
C SER A 263 12.55 -7.58 5.42
N LYS A 264 12.34 -7.57 6.75
CA LYS A 264 10.99 -7.41 7.32
C LYS A 264 10.42 -6.00 7.15
N CYS A 265 11.27 -5.00 6.97
CA CYS A 265 10.90 -3.57 6.94
C CYS A 265 10.69 -2.99 5.54
N CYS A 266 11.12 -3.69 4.49
CA CYS A 266 11.08 -3.20 3.12
C CYS A 266 9.99 -3.88 2.31
N ALA A 267 9.30 -3.10 1.45
CA ALA A 267 8.26 -3.54 0.55
C ALA A 267 6.91 -3.96 1.20
N ASP A 268 6.02 -4.50 0.39
CA ASP A 268 4.68 -4.89 0.80
C ASP A 268 4.70 -6.17 1.64
N LYS A 269 4.64 -6.02 2.97
CA LYS A 269 4.65 -7.14 3.92
C LYS A 269 3.53 -8.15 3.65
N ARG A 270 2.36 -7.67 3.20
CA ARG A 270 1.16 -8.50 3.02
C ARG A 270 1.26 -9.33 1.77
N LEU A 271 1.61 -8.68 0.64
CA LEU A 271 1.83 -9.40 -0.61
C LEU A 271 2.92 -10.47 -0.45
N ARG A 272 4.04 -10.12 0.18
CA ARG A 272 5.10 -11.07 0.50
C ARG A 272 4.60 -12.22 1.39
N SER A 273 3.87 -11.92 2.46
CA SER A 273 3.30 -12.95 3.35
C SER A 273 2.36 -13.88 2.58
N THR A 274 1.51 -13.33 1.70
CA THR A 274 0.60 -14.12 0.86
C THR A 274 1.36 -15.04 -0.09
N LEU A 275 2.45 -14.58 -0.69
CA LEU A 275 3.26 -15.36 -1.61
C LEU A 275 4.09 -16.45 -0.90
N VAL A 276 4.65 -16.13 0.28
CA VAL A 276 5.50 -17.05 1.06
C VAL A 276 4.66 -18.08 1.80
N ALA A 277 3.53 -17.71 2.43
CA ALA A 277 2.71 -18.60 3.23
C ALA A 277 2.10 -19.76 2.41
N ARG A 278 1.84 -19.54 1.12
CA ARG A 278 1.30 -20.58 0.22
C ARG A 278 2.34 -21.61 -0.22
N ARG A 279 3.62 -21.26 -0.30
CA ARG A 279 4.70 -22.23 -0.54
C ARG A 279 4.91 -23.18 0.65
N GLY A 280 4.72 -22.73 1.89
CA GLY A 280 4.94 -23.53 3.09
C GLY A 280 3.95 -24.68 3.29
N LYS A 281 2.78 -24.69 2.64
CA LYS A 281 1.82 -25.78 2.73
C LYS A 281 2.16 -27.02 1.86
N LYS A 282 2.99 -26.85 0.81
CA LYS A 282 3.37 -27.97 -0.08
C LYS A 282 4.65 -28.72 0.33
N TRP A 283 5.43 -28.18 1.27
CA TRP A 283 6.68 -28.81 1.74
C TRP A 283 6.52 -29.66 3.02
N ARG A 284 5.28 -29.91 3.46
CA ARG A 284 4.97 -30.75 4.63
C ARG A 284 4.21 -32.04 4.25
N GLN A 285 4.38 -32.51 3.01
CA GLN A 285 3.98 -33.86 2.61
C GLN A 285 5.20 -34.71 2.31
#